data_30def880351b116c71233069ce2f094f
#
_entry.id   30def880351b116c71233069ce2f094f
#
_cell.length_a   1.000
_cell.length_b   1.000
_cell.length_c   1.000
_cell.angle_alpha   90.00
_cell.angle_beta   90.00
_cell.angle_gamma   90.00
#
_symmetry.space_group_name_H-M   'P 1'
#
loop_
_entity.id
_entity.type
_entity.pdbx_description
1 polymer ?
#
loop_
_entity_poly.entity_id
_entity_poly.type
_entity_poly.pdbx_seq_one_letter_code
_entity_poly.pdbx_strand_id
1 'polypeptide(L)'
;MITGELKNKIDGLWDIFASGGLVNPLEVIEQITYLMFIHDLDDSDNTRAKESAMLGLPYESMFSEEVKIGERTIDGSQLKWSVFHDFPADRMYSVIQEWVFPFIKTLHSDKNSAYSKYMDDAIFKLPTPLVLSKVVDSLDEIYKIMNEIQTADVRGDVYEYLLSKIAQSGRNGQFRTPRHIIRMMVEMMDPSSDEVICDPACGTSGFLVAAGEYLKEKKKEEIFFDRHKKEHYMNHMFHGYDMDRTMLRIGAMNMMTHGIDNPFIEYRDSLSDQNPDKEKYSLVLANPPFKGSLDAESVSGDLLKVCKTKKTELLFLALFIRMLKIGGRCACIVPDGVLFGSSKAHKDIRKEIVENQRLEAVISMPSGVFKPYAGVSTAILIFTKTEHGGTDHVWFYDMTADGYSLDDKRTPVAENDILDIIERFRNLDKETDRKRIDKSFMVPKQDIVDNGYDLSINKYKEIEYVPVEYPPTSEIMANIREIEMEIGKEMDELEKLLEV
;
A
#
# COMPACT_ATOMS: atom_id res chain seq x y z
N MET A 1 -6.04 10.51 -4.60
CA MET A 1 -6.04 9.92 -5.97
C MET A 1 -5.89 11.01 -7.01
N ILE A 2 -5.05 10.83 -7.99
CA ILE A 2 -4.74 11.83 -9.02
C ILE A 2 -5.91 12.03 -9.97
N THR A 3 -6.27 13.30 -10.23
CA THR A 3 -7.34 13.72 -11.15
C THR A 3 -6.88 14.89 -12.01
N GLY A 4 -7.67 15.24 -13.00
CA GLY A 4 -7.46 16.45 -13.81
C GLY A 4 -6.19 16.42 -14.67
N GLU A 5 -5.49 17.54 -14.71
CA GLU A 5 -4.33 17.77 -15.57
C GLU A 5 -3.17 16.80 -15.27
N LEU A 6 -2.86 16.60 -14.00
CA LEU A 6 -1.78 15.70 -13.59
C LEU A 6 -2.02 14.25 -14.07
N LYS A 7 -3.26 13.77 -13.97
CA LYS A 7 -3.64 12.46 -14.50
C LYS A 7 -3.39 12.37 -16.01
N ASN A 8 -3.83 13.38 -16.75
CA ASN A 8 -3.68 13.41 -18.21
C ASN A 8 -2.20 13.45 -18.63
N LYS A 9 -1.35 14.15 -17.89
CA LYS A 9 0.11 14.17 -18.13
C LYS A 9 0.75 12.81 -17.89
N ILE A 10 0.37 12.11 -16.82
CA ILE A 10 0.89 10.76 -16.54
C ILE A 10 0.38 9.75 -17.59
N ASP A 11 -0.88 9.86 -18.02
CA ASP A 11 -1.40 9.04 -19.11
C ASP A 11 -0.64 9.30 -20.41
N GLY A 12 -0.35 10.59 -20.74
CA GLY A 12 0.47 10.97 -21.89
C GLY A 12 1.91 10.44 -21.80
N LEU A 13 2.52 10.45 -20.61
CA LEU A 13 3.82 9.84 -20.39
C LEU A 13 3.81 8.35 -20.75
N TRP A 14 2.76 7.64 -20.36
CA TRP A 14 2.57 6.23 -20.68
C TRP A 14 2.50 5.98 -22.20
N ASP A 15 1.77 6.84 -22.91
CA ASP A 15 1.61 6.76 -24.36
C ASP A 15 2.95 7.01 -25.11
N ILE A 16 3.85 7.84 -24.55
CA ILE A 16 5.21 8.03 -25.10
C ILE A 16 5.98 6.70 -25.07
N PHE A 17 5.95 5.95 -23.97
CA PHE A 17 6.60 4.65 -23.88
C PHE A 17 5.99 3.64 -24.85
N ALA A 18 4.66 3.55 -24.91
CA ALA A 18 3.96 2.63 -25.79
C ALA A 18 4.27 2.90 -27.27
N SER A 19 4.22 4.16 -27.68
CA SER A 19 4.56 4.58 -29.06
C SER A 19 6.05 4.40 -29.38
N GLY A 20 6.92 4.44 -28.37
CA GLY A 20 8.34 4.16 -28.47
C GLY A 20 8.69 2.67 -28.55
N GLY A 21 7.69 1.77 -28.43
CA GLY A 21 7.88 0.32 -28.51
C GLY A 21 8.11 -0.39 -27.17
N LEU A 22 8.06 0.32 -26.03
CA LEU A 22 8.11 -0.28 -24.71
C LEU A 22 6.67 -0.41 -24.18
N VAL A 23 6.08 -1.60 -24.37
CA VAL A 23 4.67 -1.88 -24.09
C VAL A 23 4.42 -2.73 -22.84
N ASN A 24 5.47 -3.31 -22.26
CA ASN A 24 5.33 -4.11 -21.04
C ASN A 24 5.16 -3.15 -19.83
N PRO A 25 4.02 -3.17 -19.13
CA PRO A 25 3.75 -2.23 -18.05
C PRO A 25 4.79 -2.25 -16.93
N LEU A 26 5.30 -3.43 -16.57
CA LEU A 26 6.34 -3.56 -15.54
C LEU A 26 7.64 -2.88 -15.97
N GLU A 27 8.05 -3.07 -17.24
CA GLU A 27 9.25 -2.43 -17.76
C GLU A 27 9.08 -0.91 -17.87
N VAL A 28 7.92 -0.43 -18.32
CA VAL A 28 7.61 1.01 -18.37
C VAL A 28 7.74 1.64 -17.00
N ILE A 29 7.10 1.06 -15.97
CA ILE A 29 7.15 1.58 -14.60
C ILE A 29 8.57 1.53 -14.06
N GLU A 30 9.30 0.46 -14.31
CA GLU A 30 10.69 0.35 -13.90
C GLU A 30 11.55 1.49 -14.48
N GLN A 31 11.40 1.80 -15.76
CA GLN A 31 12.13 2.92 -16.38
C GLN A 31 11.68 4.29 -15.85
N ILE A 32 10.38 4.50 -15.68
CA ILE A 32 9.85 5.73 -15.06
C ILE A 32 10.43 5.88 -13.64
N THR A 33 10.44 4.80 -12.87
CA THR A 33 10.97 4.80 -11.50
C THR A 33 12.45 5.17 -11.47
N TYR A 34 13.27 4.67 -12.39
CA TYR A 34 14.66 5.07 -12.47
C TYR A 34 14.83 6.56 -12.73
N LEU A 35 14.06 7.11 -13.67
CA LEU A 35 14.13 8.53 -14.00
C LEU A 35 13.61 9.41 -12.86
N MET A 36 12.51 9.04 -12.22
CA MET A 36 12.01 9.74 -11.03
C MET A 36 13.03 9.69 -9.90
N PHE A 37 13.64 8.54 -9.66
CA PHE A 37 14.67 8.39 -8.63
C PHE A 37 15.88 9.30 -8.90
N ILE A 38 16.34 9.40 -10.14
CA ILE A 38 17.44 10.30 -10.55
C ILE A 38 17.07 11.77 -10.29
N HIS A 39 15.83 12.16 -10.66
CA HIS A 39 15.33 13.51 -10.40
C HIS A 39 15.30 13.81 -8.89
N ASP A 40 14.76 12.91 -8.10
CA ASP A 40 14.60 13.09 -6.65
C ASP A 40 15.95 13.10 -5.91
N LEU A 41 16.95 12.36 -6.42
CA LEU A 41 18.32 12.44 -5.89
C LEU A 41 18.93 13.84 -6.07
N ASP A 42 18.79 14.44 -7.25
CA ASP A 42 19.28 15.81 -7.51
C ASP A 42 18.54 16.84 -6.66
N ASP A 43 17.21 16.76 -6.58
CA ASP A 43 16.39 17.66 -5.75
C ASP A 43 16.76 17.56 -4.25
N SER A 44 16.96 16.32 -3.76
CA SER A 44 17.40 16.07 -2.39
C SER A 44 18.81 16.62 -2.11
N ASP A 45 19.75 16.40 -3.03
CA ASP A 45 21.13 16.92 -2.92
C ASP A 45 21.14 18.46 -2.86
N ASN A 46 20.40 19.09 -3.76
CA ASN A 46 20.28 20.55 -3.82
C ASN A 46 19.60 21.12 -2.56
N THR A 47 18.61 20.43 -2.00
CA THR A 47 17.93 20.85 -0.77
C THR A 47 18.86 20.74 0.44
N ARG A 48 19.58 19.63 0.59
CA ARG A 48 20.57 19.42 1.66
C ARG A 48 21.72 20.44 1.58
N ALA A 49 22.19 20.75 0.37
CA ALA A 49 23.19 21.77 0.17
C ALA A 49 22.74 23.17 0.64
N LYS A 50 21.50 23.56 0.31
CA LYS A 50 20.89 24.82 0.76
C LYS A 50 20.72 24.87 2.27
N GLU A 51 20.20 23.81 2.88
CA GLU A 51 20.02 23.71 4.34
C GLU A 51 21.36 23.82 5.07
N SER A 52 22.39 23.11 4.62
CA SER A 52 23.73 23.16 5.20
C SER A 52 24.35 24.54 5.07
N ALA A 53 24.20 25.21 3.92
CA ALA A 53 24.66 26.57 3.71
C ALA A 53 23.97 27.57 4.65
N MET A 54 22.65 27.44 4.88
CA MET A 54 21.90 28.26 5.84
C MET A 54 22.39 28.07 7.27
N LEU A 55 22.82 26.86 7.62
CA LEU A 55 23.32 26.52 8.95
C LEU A 55 24.83 26.75 9.12
N GLY A 56 25.52 27.17 8.05
CA GLY A 56 26.99 27.33 8.05
C GLY A 56 27.75 26.02 8.23
N LEU A 57 27.13 24.88 7.86
CA LEU A 57 27.72 23.55 7.96
C LEU A 57 28.37 23.13 6.63
N PRO A 58 29.48 22.37 6.64
CA PRO A 58 30.01 21.78 5.43
C PRO A 58 29.04 20.75 4.86
N TYR A 59 28.91 20.75 3.55
CA TYR A 59 28.10 19.75 2.81
C TYR A 59 28.95 19.13 1.71
N GLU A 60 28.95 17.81 1.65
CA GLU A 60 29.58 17.05 0.58
C GLU A 60 28.48 16.49 -0.32
N SER A 61 28.41 17.00 -1.54
CA SER A 61 27.42 16.54 -2.54
C SER A 61 27.75 15.13 -3.00
N MET A 62 26.70 14.31 -3.20
CA MET A 62 26.88 13.01 -3.84
C MET A 62 27.32 13.13 -5.30
N PHE A 63 27.08 14.27 -5.92
CA PHE A 63 27.59 14.66 -7.24
C PHE A 63 28.88 15.44 -7.08
N SER A 64 29.90 14.82 -6.47
CA SER A 64 31.22 15.42 -6.27
C SER A 64 31.82 15.93 -7.58
N GLU A 65 32.85 16.78 -7.51
CA GLU A 65 33.47 17.38 -8.70
C GLU A 65 33.92 16.35 -9.74
N GLU A 66 34.40 15.17 -9.30
CA GLU A 66 34.73 14.02 -10.17
C GLU A 66 34.06 12.74 -9.69
N VAL A 67 33.24 12.13 -10.55
CA VAL A 67 32.64 10.82 -10.32
C VAL A 67 33.38 9.77 -11.14
N LYS A 68 33.85 8.69 -10.49
CA LYS A 68 34.53 7.56 -11.13
C LYS A 68 33.58 6.39 -11.34
N ILE A 69 33.51 5.89 -12.59
CA ILE A 69 32.75 4.70 -12.96
C ILE A 69 33.69 3.76 -13.72
N GLY A 70 34.15 2.71 -13.04
CA GLY A 70 35.24 1.88 -13.52
C GLY A 70 36.53 2.67 -13.66
N GLU A 71 37.14 2.67 -14.86
CA GLU A 71 38.38 3.42 -15.17
C GLU A 71 38.11 4.83 -15.72
N ARG A 72 36.84 5.19 -15.92
CA ARG A 72 36.44 6.47 -16.53
C ARG A 72 36.05 7.47 -15.46
N THR A 73 36.24 8.76 -15.73
CA THR A 73 35.90 9.88 -14.86
C THR A 73 35.03 10.87 -15.60
N ILE A 74 34.04 11.44 -14.94
CA ILE A 74 33.17 12.50 -15.43
C ILE A 74 32.99 13.55 -14.36
N ASP A 75 32.80 14.81 -14.79
CA ASP A 75 32.35 15.87 -13.89
C ASP A 75 30.96 15.53 -13.35
N GLY A 76 30.85 15.38 -12.04
CA GLY A 76 29.62 14.96 -11.36
C GLY A 76 28.44 15.89 -11.59
N SER A 77 28.69 17.18 -11.88
CA SER A 77 27.62 18.11 -12.23
C SER A 77 26.81 17.68 -13.46
N GLN A 78 27.46 16.99 -14.41
CA GLN A 78 26.76 16.48 -15.59
C GLN A 78 25.82 15.32 -15.31
N LEU A 79 25.88 14.72 -14.14
CA LEU A 79 24.98 13.63 -13.70
C LEU A 79 23.70 14.15 -13.07
N LYS A 80 23.61 15.44 -12.77
CA LYS A 80 22.43 16.08 -12.18
C LYS A 80 21.31 16.20 -13.20
N TRP A 81 20.10 15.87 -12.77
CA TRP A 81 18.88 16.06 -13.60
C TRP A 81 18.78 17.50 -14.10
N SER A 82 18.96 18.47 -13.21
CA SER A 82 18.93 19.91 -13.48
C SER A 82 19.96 20.40 -14.52
N VAL A 83 20.89 19.55 -14.90
CA VAL A 83 21.92 19.86 -15.91
C VAL A 83 21.67 19.11 -17.21
N PHE A 84 21.49 17.78 -17.15
CA PHE A 84 21.38 16.97 -18.37
C PHE A 84 20.03 17.10 -19.06
N HIS A 85 18.97 17.53 -18.39
CA HIS A 85 17.65 17.70 -19.01
C HIS A 85 17.66 18.74 -20.14
N ASP A 86 18.59 19.69 -20.10
CA ASP A 86 18.79 20.70 -21.14
C ASP A 86 19.71 20.23 -22.30
N PHE A 87 20.23 19.00 -22.25
CA PHE A 87 21.10 18.50 -23.29
C PHE A 87 20.32 18.10 -24.56
N PRO A 88 20.94 18.22 -25.74
CA PRO A 88 20.38 17.61 -26.96
C PRO A 88 20.14 16.11 -26.73
N ALA A 89 19.07 15.56 -27.34
CA ALA A 89 18.58 14.20 -27.11
C ALA A 89 19.70 13.13 -27.17
N ASP A 90 20.58 13.17 -28.17
CA ASP A 90 21.68 12.20 -28.31
C ASP A 90 22.67 12.28 -27.14
N ARG A 91 23.02 13.50 -26.72
CA ARG A 91 23.94 13.70 -25.59
C ARG A 91 23.29 13.29 -24.28
N MET A 92 22.02 13.66 -24.06
CA MET A 92 21.23 13.25 -22.89
C MET A 92 21.22 11.74 -22.78
N TYR A 93 20.92 11.04 -23.87
CA TYR A 93 20.86 9.59 -23.92
C TYR A 93 22.22 8.96 -23.55
N SER A 94 23.32 9.44 -24.15
CA SER A 94 24.65 8.94 -23.85
C SER A 94 25.05 9.19 -22.39
N VAL A 95 24.76 10.38 -21.85
CA VAL A 95 25.06 10.71 -20.44
C VAL A 95 24.26 9.82 -19.49
N ILE A 96 22.96 9.63 -19.73
CA ILE A 96 22.14 8.78 -18.86
C ILE A 96 22.57 7.33 -18.95
N GLN A 97 22.72 6.78 -20.14
CA GLN A 97 23.04 5.37 -20.34
C GLN A 97 24.44 5.00 -19.85
N GLU A 98 25.44 5.84 -20.13
CA GLU A 98 26.83 5.51 -19.86
C GLU A 98 27.34 5.98 -18.50
N TRP A 99 26.66 6.95 -17.86
CA TRP A 99 27.14 7.59 -16.65
C TRP A 99 26.11 7.65 -15.53
N VAL A 100 24.94 8.26 -15.76
CA VAL A 100 23.93 8.43 -14.69
C VAL A 100 23.40 7.08 -14.24
N PHE A 101 23.02 6.22 -15.16
CA PHE A 101 22.48 4.90 -14.81
C PHE A 101 23.51 3.98 -14.13
N PRO A 102 24.77 3.88 -14.60
CA PRO A 102 25.84 3.24 -13.84
C PRO A 102 26.13 3.89 -12.49
N PHE A 103 26.06 5.24 -12.39
CA PHE A 103 26.26 5.96 -11.13
C PHE A 103 25.22 5.57 -10.08
N ILE A 104 23.92 5.59 -10.44
CA ILE A 104 22.88 5.19 -9.49
C ILE A 104 23.02 3.72 -9.05
N LYS A 105 23.61 2.84 -9.88
CA LYS A 105 23.92 1.46 -9.49
C LYS A 105 25.00 1.35 -8.42
N THR A 106 25.87 2.36 -8.32
CA THR A 106 26.96 2.42 -7.32
C THR A 106 26.59 3.15 -6.05
N LEU A 107 25.45 3.81 -6.00
CA LEU A 107 24.95 4.44 -4.79
C LEU A 107 24.81 3.39 -3.69
N HIS A 108 25.28 3.72 -2.48
CA HIS A 108 25.34 2.77 -1.37
C HIS A 108 26.19 1.51 -1.67
N SER A 109 27.41 1.74 -2.20
CA SER A 109 28.38 0.71 -2.58
C SER A 109 28.82 -0.23 -1.45
N ASP A 110 28.28 -0.10 -0.25
CA ASP A 110 28.30 -1.17 0.73
C ASP A 110 27.59 -2.38 0.09
N LYS A 111 28.41 -3.37 -0.32
CA LYS A 111 27.99 -4.58 -1.05
C LYS A 111 26.87 -5.38 -0.35
N ASN A 112 26.47 -4.96 0.83
CA ASN A 112 25.42 -5.55 1.65
C ASN A 112 24.11 -4.74 1.65
N SER A 113 24.06 -3.55 1.02
CA SER A 113 22.77 -2.84 0.93
C SER A 113 21.82 -3.56 -0.03
N ALA A 114 20.56 -3.66 0.33
CA ALA A 114 19.53 -4.26 -0.51
C ALA A 114 19.45 -3.57 -1.87
N TYR A 115 19.55 -2.24 -1.88
CA TYR A 115 19.53 -1.42 -3.09
C TYR A 115 20.63 -1.82 -4.09
N SER A 116 21.89 -1.87 -3.65
CA SER A 116 23.03 -2.24 -4.51
C SER A 116 22.82 -3.62 -5.15
N LYS A 117 22.36 -4.59 -4.36
CA LYS A 117 22.10 -5.95 -4.80
C LYS A 117 21.01 -6.06 -5.88
N TYR A 118 19.97 -5.22 -5.82
CA TYR A 118 18.88 -5.25 -6.80
C TYR A 118 19.13 -4.34 -8.01
N MET A 119 20.06 -3.39 -7.89
CA MET A 119 20.44 -2.55 -9.02
C MET A 119 21.48 -3.21 -9.93
N ASP A 120 22.18 -4.26 -9.50
CA ASP A 120 23.20 -4.92 -10.31
C ASP A 120 22.68 -5.42 -11.66
N ASP A 121 21.49 -6.06 -11.67
CA ASP A 121 20.85 -6.59 -12.87
C ASP A 121 19.87 -5.61 -13.53
N ALA A 122 19.77 -4.37 -13.02
CA ALA A 122 18.95 -3.33 -13.61
C ALA A 122 19.47 -2.93 -15.01
N ILE A 123 18.54 -2.76 -15.95
CA ILE A 123 18.85 -2.43 -17.35
C ILE A 123 18.08 -1.17 -17.75
N PHE A 124 18.78 -0.20 -18.30
CA PHE A 124 18.17 0.96 -18.93
C PHE A 124 17.64 0.56 -20.31
N LYS A 125 16.32 0.61 -20.52
CA LYS A 125 15.64 0.04 -21.69
C LYS A 125 14.95 1.07 -22.58
N LEU A 126 15.16 2.38 -22.38
CA LEU A 126 14.60 3.37 -23.29
C LEU A 126 15.19 3.19 -24.70
N PRO A 127 14.34 3.06 -25.74
CA PRO A 127 14.81 2.55 -27.02
C PRO A 127 15.59 3.56 -27.85
N THR A 128 15.31 4.85 -27.71
CA THR A 128 15.94 5.90 -28.56
C THR A 128 16.14 7.21 -27.81
N PRO A 129 17.11 8.04 -28.23
CA PRO A 129 17.31 9.39 -27.68
C PRO A 129 16.07 10.27 -27.72
N LEU A 130 15.28 10.19 -28.80
CA LEU A 130 14.07 10.98 -28.96
C LEU A 130 12.97 10.58 -27.98
N VAL A 131 12.81 9.28 -27.70
CA VAL A 131 11.86 8.79 -26.70
C VAL A 131 12.27 9.26 -25.31
N LEU A 132 13.57 9.14 -24.99
CA LEU A 132 14.10 9.60 -23.70
C LEU A 132 13.85 11.10 -23.49
N SER A 133 14.18 11.94 -24.48
CA SER A 133 13.94 13.39 -24.37
C SER A 133 12.49 13.72 -24.09
N LYS A 134 11.53 13.12 -24.82
CA LYS A 134 10.10 13.30 -24.58
C LYS A 134 9.66 12.83 -23.20
N VAL A 135 10.24 11.76 -22.69
CA VAL A 135 9.93 11.24 -21.34
C VAL A 135 10.47 12.21 -20.28
N VAL A 136 11.68 12.74 -20.43
CA VAL A 136 12.27 13.73 -19.52
C VAL A 136 11.44 15.01 -19.50
N ASP A 137 11.10 15.57 -20.68
CA ASP A 137 10.25 16.75 -20.80
C ASP A 137 8.88 16.54 -20.11
N SER A 138 8.27 15.37 -20.31
CA SER A 138 6.98 15.03 -19.69
C SER A 138 7.09 14.87 -18.17
N LEU A 139 8.19 14.33 -17.66
CA LEU A 139 8.45 14.23 -16.23
C LEU A 139 8.65 15.62 -15.61
N ASP A 140 9.40 16.52 -16.26
CA ASP A 140 9.56 17.90 -15.79
C ASP A 140 8.22 18.63 -15.67
N GLU A 141 7.32 18.46 -16.64
CA GLU A 141 5.96 19.00 -16.55
C GLU A 141 5.16 18.38 -15.39
N ILE A 142 5.27 17.08 -15.18
CA ILE A 142 4.62 16.39 -14.05
C ILE A 142 5.15 16.93 -12.72
N TYR A 143 6.47 17.06 -12.55
CA TYR A 143 7.07 17.60 -11.34
C TYR A 143 6.70 19.07 -11.09
N LYS A 144 6.59 19.87 -12.16
CA LYS A 144 6.12 21.25 -12.05
C LYS A 144 4.69 21.31 -11.49
N ILE A 145 3.78 20.51 -12.01
CA ILE A 145 2.40 20.44 -11.51
C ILE A 145 2.38 19.91 -10.06
N MET A 146 3.19 18.89 -9.75
CA MET A 146 3.30 18.36 -8.39
C MET A 146 3.75 19.41 -7.38
N ASN A 147 4.69 20.27 -7.74
CA ASN A 147 5.20 21.33 -6.86
C ASN A 147 4.18 22.47 -6.66
N GLU A 148 3.21 22.65 -7.57
CA GLU A 148 2.11 23.62 -7.43
C GLU A 148 0.98 23.10 -6.52
N ILE A 149 0.86 21.78 -6.35
CA ILE A 149 -0.16 21.14 -5.52
C ILE A 149 0.31 21.10 -4.05
N GLN A 150 -0.34 21.87 -3.18
CA GLN A 150 0.01 21.99 -1.76
C GLN A 150 -0.48 20.81 -0.87
N THR A 151 -0.77 19.65 -1.44
CA THR A 151 -1.18 18.48 -0.65
C THR A 151 0.02 17.65 -0.22
N ALA A 152 -0.02 17.11 0.98
CA ALA A 152 1.13 16.57 1.70
C ALA A 152 1.87 15.42 1.01
N ASP A 153 1.31 14.76 -0.03
CA ASP A 153 1.98 13.62 -0.65
C ASP A 153 1.54 13.34 -2.09
N VAL A 154 1.75 14.31 -2.95
CA VAL A 154 1.48 14.16 -4.39
C VAL A 154 2.42 13.15 -5.05
N ARG A 155 3.67 13.05 -4.59
CA ARG A 155 4.67 12.11 -5.15
C ARG A 155 4.23 10.66 -4.99
N GLY A 156 3.80 10.28 -3.79
CA GLY A 156 3.27 8.96 -3.55
C GLY A 156 1.99 8.68 -4.33
N ASP A 157 1.12 9.66 -4.50
CA ASP A 157 -0.08 9.52 -5.33
C ASP A 157 0.26 9.30 -6.80
N VAL A 158 1.26 10.01 -7.36
CA VAL A 158 1.77 9.79 -8.73
C VAL A 158 2.31 8.38 -8.88
N TYR A 159 3.13 7.95 -7.93
CA TYR A 159 3.70 6.62 -7.92
C TYR A 159 2.63 5.53 -7.85
N GLU A 160 1.63 5.74 -7.00
CA GLU A 160 0.48 4.84 -6.88
C GLU A 160 -0.33 4.75 -8.17
N TYR A 161 -0.58 5.90 -8.81
CA TYR A 161 -1.29 5.91 -10.08
C TYR A 161 -0.53 5.18 -11.18
N LEU A 162 0.79 5.40 -11.29
CA LEU A 162 1.65 4.65 -12.20
C LEU A 162 1.56 3.14 -11.96
N LEU A 163 1.68 2.71 -10.73
CA LEU A 163 1.59 1.29 -10.36
C LEU A 163 0.19 0.71 -10.60
N SER A 164 -0.87 1.53 -10.54
CA SER A 164 -2.22 1.07 -10.87
C SER A 164 -2.37 0.62 -12.33
N LYS A 165 -1.53 1.12 -13.23
CA LYS A 165 -1.50 0.71 -14.65
C LYS A 165 -1.05 -0.75 -14.84
N ILE A 166 -0.22 -1.29 -13.95
CA ILE A 166 0.17 -2.72 -13.99
C ILE A 166 -1.05 -3.61 -13.86
N ALA A 167 -1.95 -3.28 -12.95
CA ALA A 167 -3.14 -4.07 -12.69
C ALA A 167 -4.13 -4.09 -13.86
N GLN A 168 -4.28 -2.95 -14.55
CA GLN A 168 -5.15 -2.83 -15.71
C GLN A 168 -4.69 -3.72 -16.87
N SER A 169 -3.42 -4.11 -16.91
CA SER A 169 -2.87 -4.98 -17.95
C SER A 169 -3.21 -6.47 -17.79
N GLY A 170 -3.90 -6.87 -16.72
CA GLY A 170 -4.36 -8.25 -16.50
C GLY A 170 -3.24 -9.28 -16.27
N ARG A 171 -2.00 -8.86 -16.18
CA ARG A 171 -0.84 -9.74 -15.94
C ARG A 171 -0.38 -9.58 -14.50
N ASN A 172 -0.35 -10.70 -13.79
CA ASN A 172 0.09 -10.91 -12.41
C ASN A 172 -0.87 -10.34 -11.35
N GLY A 173 -1.51 -11.25 -10.59
CA GLY A 173 -2.42 -10.98 -9.48
C GLY A 173 -1.80 -10.26 -8.27
N GLN A 174 -1.02 -9.22 -8.50
CA GLN A 174 -0.49 -8.36 -7.46
C GLN A 174 -1.58 -7.37 -7.08
N PHE A 175 -2.22 -7.64 -5.94
CA PHE A 175 -3.19 -6.74 -5.34
C PHE A 175 -2.46 -5.63 -4.62
N ARG A 176 -2.79 -4.39 -4.96
CA ARG A 176 -2.25 -3.24 -4.25
C ARG A 176 -3.26 -2.72 -3.23
N THR A 177 -2.78 -2.48 -2.03
CA THR A 177 -3.60 -1.87 -0.97
C THR A 177 -3.77 -0.38 -1.25
N PRO A 178 -5.01 0.14 -1.29
CA PRO A 178 -5.24 1.56 -1.44
C PRO A 178 -4.55 2.36 -0.32
N ARG A 179 -3.95 3.50 -0.68
CA ARG A 179 -3.12 4.27 0.24
C ARG A 179 -3.87 4.78 1.47
N HIS A 180 -5.12 5.20 1.32
CA HIS A 180 -5.96 5.62 2.43
C HIS A 180 -6.23 4.49 3.44
N ILE A 181 -6.31 3.23 2.97
CA ILE A 181 -6.42 2.05 3.84
C ILE A 181 -5.08 1.78 4.54
N ILE A 182 -3.95 1.87 3.81
CA ILE A 182 -2.62 1.75 4.43
C ILE A 182 -2.44 2.80 5.54
N ARG A 183 -2.75 4.07 5.25
CA ARG A 183 -2.67 5.17 6.23
C ARG A 183 -3.56 4.93 7.44
N MET A 184 -4.81 4.51 7.23
CA MET A 184 -5.72 4.13 8.31
C MET A 184 -5.09 3.07 9.22
N MET A 185 -4.55 1.98 8.64
CA MET A 185 -3.92 0.91 9.41
C MET A 185 -2.69 1.41 10.19
N VAL A 186 -1.85 2.22 9.57
CA VAL A 186 -0.67 2.83 10.22
C VAL A 186 -1.10 3.75 11.37
N GLU A 187 -2.11 4.60 11.16
CA GLU A 187 -2.61 5.49 12.19
C GLU A 187 -3.27 4.77 13.37
N MET A 188 -3.96 3.66 13.10
CA MET A 188 -4.51 2.80 14.15
C MET A 188 -3.40 2.16 14.98
N MET A 189 -2.33 1.72 14.33
CA MET A 189 -1.21 1.05 15.00
C MET A 189 -0.28 2.02 15.73
N ASP A 190 -0.28 3.31 15.39
CA ASP A 190 0.54 4.38 16.00
C ASP A 190 1.98 3.90 16.31
N PRO A 191 2.80 3.63 15.28
CA PRO A 191 4.13 3.10 15.48
C PRO A 191 5.02 4.06 16.29
N SER A 192 5.86 3.50 17.16
CA SER A 192 6.83 4.25 17.95
C SER A 192 8.19 4.33 17.26
N SER A 193 9.05 5.24 17.76
CA SER A 193 10.40 5.45 17.24
C SER A 193 11.38 4.30 17.48
N ASP A 194 11.03 3.36 18.35
CA ASP A 194 11.89 2.22 18.76
C ASP A 194 11.44 0.90 18.14
N GLU A 195 10.39 0.91 17.31
CA GLU A 195 9.88 -0.30 16.68
C GLU A 195 10.78 -0.85 15.58
N VAL A 196 10.65 -2.14 15.34
CA VAL A 196 11.16 -2.82 14.14
C VAL A 196 9.95 -3.32 13.36
N ILE A 197 9.71 -2.70 12.21
CA ILE A 197 8.51 -2.86 11.40
C ILE A 197 8.80 -3.80 10.23
N CYS A 198 7.93 -4.78 9.99
CA CYS A 198 8.08 -5.72 8.90
C CYS A 198 6.82 -5.82 8.05
N ASP A 199 7.03 -5.88 6.73
CA ASP A 199 6.06 -6.35 5.75
C ASP A 199 6.66 -7.55 4.99
N PRO A 200 6.27 -8.80 5.31
CA PRO A 200 6.83 -9.98 4.68
C PRO A 200 6.22 -10.32 3.31
N ALA A 201 5.42 -9.42 2.73
CA ALA A 201 4.89 -9.46 1.38
C ALA A 201 4.84 -8.03 0.80
N CYS A 202 5.98 -7.32 0.88
CA CYS A 202 6.02 -5.87 0.83
C CYS A 202 5.73 -5.26 -0.56
N GLY A 203 5.84 -6.03 -1.64
CA GLY A 203 5.69 -5.51 -2.99
C GLY A 203 6.54 -4.26 -3.21
N THR A 204 5.88 -3.12 -3.43
CA THR A 204 6.52 -1.80 -3.59
C THR A 204 6.76 -1.06 -2.27
N SER A 205 6.70 -1.74 -1.14
CA SER A 205 6.95 -1.22 0.21
C SER A 205 5.94 -0.16 0.70
N GLY A 206 4.69 -0.20 0.21
CA GLY A 206 3.68 0.82 0.52
C GLY A 206 3.39 0.98 2.01
N PHE A 207 3.30 -0.11 2.79
CA PHE A 207 3.12 -0.05 4.24
C PHE A 207 4.34 0.54 4.96
N LEU A 208 5.53 0.16 4.54
CA LEU A 208 6.77 0.64 5.15
C LEU A 208 6.99 2.13 4.88
N VAL A 209 6.71 2.59 3.66
CA VAL A 209 6.73 4.02 3.30
C VAL A 209 5.73 4.79 4.16
N ALA A 210 4.48 4.35 4.24
CA ALA A 210 3.45 5.03 5.02
C ALA A 210 3.79 5.08 6.52
N ALA A 211 4.38 4.02 7.08
CA ALA A 211 4.87 4.02 8.45
C ALA A 211 6.01 5.02 8.65
N GLY A 212 6.94 5.10 7.69
CA GLY A 212 8.02 6.09 7.70
C GLY A 212 7.51 7.53 7.64
N GLU A 213 6.55 7.82 6.76
CA GLU A 213 5.90 9.13 6.65
C GLU A 213 5.17 9.51 7.94
N TYR A 214 4.41 8.58 8.50
CA TYR A 214 3.71 8.78 9.76
C TYR A 214 4.68 9.15 10.90
N LEU A 215 5.76 8.40 11.04
CA LEU A 215 6.79 8.66 12.04
C LEU A 215 7.49 10.01 11.82
N LYS A 216 7.80 10.35 10.57
CA LYS A 216 8.38 11.63 10.19
C LYS A 216 7.43 12.82 10.48
N GLU A 217 6.12 12.63 10.36
CA GLU A 217 5.12 13.65 10.66
C GLU A 217 4.86 13.78 12.17
N LYS A 218 4.61 12.65 12.86
CA LYS A 218 4.13 12.63 14.24
C LYS A 218 5.22 12.57 15.29
N LYS A 219 6.40 12.01 14.96
CA LYS A 219 7.51 11.75 15.88
C LYS A 219 8.81 12.41 15.43
N LYS A 220 8.73 13.47 14.59
CA LYS A 220 9.87 14.13 13.96
C LYS A 220 10.96 14.53 14.97
N GLU A 221 10.59 15.26 16.01
CA GLU A 221 11.54 15.74 17.01
C GLU A 221 12.19 14.58 17.78
N GLU A 222 11.39 13.58 18.15
CA GLU A 222 11.86 12.41 18.87
C GLU A 222 12.90 11.61 18.07
N ILE A 223 12.69 11.47 16.75
CA ILE A 223 13.56 10.66 15.89
C ILE A 223 14.77 11.45 15.42
N PHE A 224 14.58 12.66 14.89
CA PHE A 224 15.65 13.35 14.16
C PHE A 224 16.54 14.22 15.05
N PHE A 225 16.16 14.50 16.31
CA PHE A 225 17.02 15.18 17.29
C PHE A 225 17.81 14.21 18.16
N ASP A 226 17.48 12.90 18.12
CA ASP A 226 18.27 11.84 18.73
C ASP A 226 19.07 11.07 17.67
N ARG A 227 20.39 11.04 17.83
CA ARG A 227 21.29 10.39 16.87
C ARG A 227 21.01 8.88 16.76
N HIS A 228 20.72 8.19 17.86
CA HIS A 228 20.49 6.75 17.86
C HIS A 228 19.14 6.40 17.22
N LYS A 229 18.10 7.18 17.51
CA LYS A 229 16.78 7.00 16.89
C LYS A 229 16.80 7.31 15.41
N LYS A 230 17.52 8.36 14.99
CA LYS A 230 17.73 8.66 13.57
C LYS A 230 18.48 7.54 12.86
N GLU A 231 19.54 7.02 13.46
CA GLU A 231 20.28 5.87 12.93
C GLU A 231 19.37 4.63 12.81
N HIS A 232 18.58 4.35 13.84
CA HIS A 232 17.62 3.24 13.84
C HIS A 232 16.57 3.41 12.73
N TYR A 233 15.97 4.59 12.61
CA TYR A 233 14.99 4.91 11.56
C TYR A 233 15.56 4.72 10.15
N MET A 234 16.79 5.18 9.91
CA MET A 234 17.42 5.14 8.59
C MET A 234 17.89 3.75 8.16
N ASN A 235 18.30 2.89 9.12
CA ASN A 235 19.07 1.69 8.80
C ASN A 235 18.50 0.38 9.37
N HIS A 236 17.62 0.43 10.38
CA HIS A 236 17.27 -0.79 11.15
C HIS A 236 15.77 -0.99 11.38
N MET A 237 14.95 0.05 11.18
CA MET A 237 13.54 0.02 11.51
C MET A 237 12.70 -0.77 10.50
N PHE A 238 12.97 -0.61 9.20
CA PHE A 238 12.08 -1.07 8.15
C PHE A 238 12.60 -2.31 7.43
N HIS A 239 11.81 -3.38 7.47
CA HIS A 239 12.10 -4.66 6.84
C HIS A 239 11.00 -5.07 5.88
N GLY A 240 11.35 -5.40 4.65
CA GLY A 240 10.41 -5.87 3.63
C GLY A 240 10.93 -7.10 2.90
N TYR A 241 10.04 -8.04 2.61
CA TYR A 241 10.36 -9.25 1.87
C TYR A 241 9.39 -9.46 0.73
N ASP A 242 9.89 -9.85 -0.42
CA ASP A 242 9.10 -10.26 -1.57
C ASP A 242 9.88 -11.26 -2.44
N MET A 243 9.21 -11.97 -3.32
CA MET A 243 9.81 -12.88 -4.29
C MET A 243 9.94 -12.25 -5.69
N ASP A 244 9.42 -11.07 -5.91
CA ASP A 244 9.52 -10.33 -7.18
C ASP A 244 10.64 -9.28 -7.09
N ARG A 245 11.75 -9.53 -7.81
CA ARG A 245 12.91 -8.63 -7.82
C ARG A 245 12.60 -7.23 -8.34
N THR A 246 11.69 -7.11 -9.32
CA THR A 246 11.29 -5.81 -9.84
C THR A 246 10.53 -5.01 -8.78
N MET A 247 9.62 -5.67 -8.05
CA MET A 247 8.91 -5.02 -6.93
C MET A 247 9.87 -4.59 -5.82
N LEU A 248 10.85 -5.42 -5.45
CA LEU A 248 11.85 -5.07 -4.44
C LEU A 248 12.72 -3.89 -4.86
N ARG A 249 13.10 -3.82 -6.14
CA ARG A 249 13.84 -2.68 -6.69
C ARG A 249 13.05 -1.39 -6.60
N ILE A 250 11.81 -1.44 -7.06
CA ILE A 250 10.86 -0.34 -6.96
C ILE A 250 10.63 0.03 -5.48
N GLY A 251 10.44 -0.95 -4.60
CA GLY A 251 10.24 -0.74 -3.17
C GLY A 251 11.42 -0.08 -2.49
N ALA A 252 12.65 -0.53 -2.79
CA ALA A 252 13.87 0.09 -2.24
C ALA A 252 14.00 1.56 -2.68
N MET A 253 13.82 1.85 -3.97
CA MET A 253 13.84 3.23 -4.46
C MET A 253 12.72 4.07 -3.84
N ASN A 254 11.51 3.53 -3.72
CA ASN A 254 10.38 4.19 -3.07
C ASN A 254 10.70 4.57 -1.61
N MET A 255 11.31 3.67 -0.84
CA MET A 255 11.74 3.95 0.53
C MET A 255 12.81 5.06 0.59
N MET A 256 13.81 5.01 -0.31
CA MET A 256 14.89 5.99 -0.35
C MET A 256 14.39 7.38 -0.73
N THR A 257 13.48 7.52 -1.69
CA THR A 257 12.88 8.80 -2.09
C THR A 257 12.04 9.42 -0.97
N HIS A 258 11.53 8.59 -0.03
CA HIS A 258 10.83 9.06 1.17
C HIS A 258 11.77 9.29 2.37
N GLY A 259 13.09 9.23 2.14
CA GLY A 259 14.11 9.61 3.12
C GLY A 259 14.49 8.52 4.11
N ILE A 260 14.38 7.26 3.70
CA ILE A 260 14.89 6.09 4.42
C ILE A 260 16.10 5.57 3.64
N ASP A 261 17.30 5.90 4.11
CA ASP A 261 18.51 5.73 3.32
C ASP A 261 18.88 4.25 3.05
N ASN A 262 18.73 3.38 4.03
CA ASN A 262 19.10 1.95 3.92
C ASN A 262 17.96 1.03 4.38
N PRO A 263 16.84 0.96 3.65
CA PRO A 263 15.76 0.05 4.00
C PRO A 263 16.21 -1.41 3.83
N PHE A 264 15.83 -2.27 4.75
CA PHE A 264 16.14 -3.70 4.69
C PHE A 264 15.11 -4.42 3.81
N ILE A 265 15.23 -4.26 2.51
CA ILE A 265 14.33 -4.88 1.53
C ILE A 265 15.06 -6.07 0.89
N GLU A 266 14.53 -7.30 1.03
CA GLU A 266 15.21 -8.51 0.57
C GLU A 266 14.32 -9.45 -0.24
N TYR A 267 14.94 -10.09 -1.25
CA TYR A 267 14.36 -11.23 -1.95
C TYR A 267 14.30 -12.43 -0.98
N ARG A 268 13.07 -12.86 -0.65
CA ARG A 268 12.87 -13.96 0.27
C ARG A 268 11.51 -14.62 0.05
N ASP A 269 11.51 -15.94 0.00
CA ASP A 269 10.28 -16.70 0.20
C ASP A 269 9.96 -16.72 1.70
N SER A 270 9.02 -15.86 2.09
CA SER A 270 8.66 -15.64 3.48
C SER A 270 8.08 -16.89 4.17
N LEU A 271 7.47 -17.80 3.40
CA LEU A 271 6.82 -19.01 3.93
C LEU A 271 7.73 -20.24 3.96
N SER A 272 8.92 -20.16 3.37
CA SER A 272 9.86 -21.29 3.32
C SER A 272 10.68 -21.45 4.59
N ASP A 273 11.32 -22.61 4.71
CA ASP A 273 12.31 -22.89 5.79
C ASP A 273 13.55 -21.99 5.69
N GLN A 274 13.79 -21.33 4.56
CA GLN A 274 14.88 -20.39 4.40
C GLN A 274 14.63 -19.06 5.12
N ASN A 275 13.41 -18.79 5.58
CA ASN A 275 13.11 -17.63 6.38
C ASN A 275 13.47 -17.89 7.87
N PRO A 276 14.59 -17.32 8.40
CA PRO A 276 15.04 -17.58 9.75
C PRO A 276 14.31 -16.73 10.81
N ASP A 277 13.48 -15.74 10.37
CA ASP A 277 12.97 -14.73 11.27
C ASP A 277 11.94 -15.31 12.25
N LYS A 278 12.28 -15.19 13.52
CA LYS A 278 11.50 -15.59 14.67
C LYS A 278 11.62 -14.52 15.74
N GLU A 279 10.52 -14.08 16.34
CA GLU A 279 10.50 -13.12 17.46
C GLU A 279 11.40 -11.88 17.23
N LYS A 280 11.39 -11.38 16.01
CA LYS A 280 12.29 -10.32 15.56
C LYS A 280 11.61 -8.95 15.50
N TYR A 281 10.33 -8.90 15.17
CA TYR A 281 9.62 -7.67 14.85
C TYR A 281 8.66 -7.27 15.95
N SER A 282 8.54 -5.96 16.18
CA SER A 282 7.57 -5.40 17.13
C SER A 282 6.25 -5.01 16.44
N LEU A 283 6.29 -4.77 15.13
CA LEU A 283 5.10 -4.45 14.33
C LEU A 283 5.16 -5.14 12.98
N VAL A 284 4.08 -5.83 12.60
CA VAL A 284 3.84 -6.35 11.26
C VAL A 284 2.66 -5.60 10.64
N LEU A 285 2.89 -5.02 9.46
CA LEU A 285 1.88 -4.37 8.63
C LEU A 285 1.90 -5.06 7.27
N ALA A 286 0.82 -5.72 6.87
CA ALA A 286 0.86 -6.52 5.65
C ALA A 286 -0.49 -6.67 4.96
N ASN A 287 -0.42 -6.80 3.63
CA ASN A 287 -1.50 -7.30 2.80
C ASN A 287 -0.99 -8.50 1.99
N PRO A 288 -0.97 -9.71 2.57
CA PRO A 288 -0.45 -10.89 1.89
C PRO A 288 -1.35 -11.31 0.72
N PRO A 289 -0.87 -12.14 -0.21
CA PRO A 289 -1.66 -12.66 -1.31
C PRO A 289 -2.96 -13.34 -0.84
N PHE A 290 -4.11 -12.95 -1.41
CA PHE A 290 -5.44 -13.48 -1.02
C PHE A 290 -5.70 -14.89 -1.48
N LYS A 291 -4.95 -15.37 -2.47
CA LYS A 291 -5.07 -16.72 -3.05
C LYS A 291 -3.69 -17.24 -3.42
N GLY A 292 -3.47 -18.48 -3.10
CA GLY A 292 -2.28 -19.21 -3.48
C GLY A 292 -2.29 -20.59 -2.87
N SER A 293 -1.60 -21.51 -3.52
CA SER A 293 -1.39 -22.85 -2.99
C SER A 293 0.06 -23.23 -3.22
N LEU A 294 0.74 -23.52 -2.14
CA LEU A 294 2.15 -23.93 -2.14
C LEU A 294 2.25 -25.45 -2.02
N ASP A 295 3.38 -26.00 -2.48
CA ASP A 295 3.71 -27.38 -2.13
C ASP A 295 4.08 -27.43 -0.64
N ALA A 296 3.52 -28.45 0.05
CA ALA A 296 3.76 -28.59 1.48
C ALA A 296 5.26 -28.80 1.83
N GLU A 297 6.05 -29.32 0.87
CA GLU A 297 7.49 -29.55 1.02
C GLU A 297 8.30 -28.23 0.97
N SER A 298 7.75 -27.17 0.38
CA SER A 298 8.39 -25.85 0.33
C SER A 298 8.05 -24.96 1.51
N VAL A 299 7.02 -25.34 2.31
CA VAL A 299 6.55 -24.54 3.45
C VAL A 299 7.30 -24.92 4.72
N SER A 300 7.68 -23.92 5.50
CA SER A 300 8.32 -24.11 6.79
C SER A 300 7.51 -25.01 7.73
N GLY A 301 8.18 -26.03 8.30
CA GLY A 301 7.55 -27.05 9.15
C GLY A 301 6.91 -26.49 10.41
N ASP A 302 7.38 -25.37 10.95
CA ASP A 302 6.80 -24.75 12.15
C ASP A 302 5.48 -24.02 11.81
N LEU A 303 5.32 -23.43 10.62
CA LEU A 303 4.05 -22.87 10.18
C LEU A 303 2.97 -23.96 10.01
N LEU A 304 3.38 -25.13 9.47
CA LEU A 304 2.48 -26.27 9.31
C LEU A 304 2.03 -26.88 10.64
N LYS A 305 2.77 -26.66 11.74
CA LYS A 305 2.33 -27.05 13.09
C LYS A 305 1.19 -26.18 13.60
N VAL A 306 1.16 -24.89 13.25
CA VAL A 306 0.09 -23.96 13.62
C VAL A 306 -1.18 -24.26 12.82
N CYS A 307 -1.06 -24.33 11.49
CA CYS A 307 -2.16 -24.71 10.63
C CYS A 307 -1.68 -25.56 9.44
N LYS A 308 -2.13 -26.79 9.38
CA LYS A 308 -1.78 -27.74 8.30
C LYS A 308 -2.54 -27.42 7.03
N THR A 309 -1.94 -26.62 6.15
CA THR A 309 -2.58 -26.16 4.92
C THR A 309 -1.56 -25.88 3.82
N LYS A 310 -2.03 -25.75 2.58
CA LYS A 310 -1.29 -25.25 1.43
C LYS A 310 -1.69 -23.80 1.06
N LYS A 311 -2.70 -23.25 1.73
CA LYS A 311 -3.27 -21.95 1.43
C LYS A 311 -2.38 -20.83 1.97
N THR A 312 -1.90 -19.96 1.09
CA THR A 312 -0.96 -18.89 1.43
C THR A 312 -1.54 -17.91 2.45
N GLU A 313 -2.81 -17.52 2.32
CA GLU A 313 -3.49 -16.58 3.21
C GLU A 313 -3.52 -17.03 4.69
N LEU A 314 -3.60 -18.35 4.95
CA LEU A 314 -3.56 -18.90 6.30
C LEU A 314 -2.13 -19.05 6.82
N LEU A 315 -1.20 -19.42 5.94
CA LEU A 315 0.21 -19.56 6.28
C LEU A 315 0.85 -18.23 6.64
N PHE A 316 0.44 -17.13 6.01
CA PHE A 316 0.91 -15.79 6.37
C PHE A 316 0.48 -15.39 7.78
N LEU A 317 -0.72 -15.72 8.23
CA LEU A 317 -1.13 -15.48 9.62
C LEU A 317 -0.26 -16.25 10.62
N ALA A 318 0.05 -17.52 10.34
CA ALA A 318 0.98 -18.29 11.15
C ALA A 318 2.40 -17.69 11.14
N LEU A 319 2.84 -17.18 9.99
CA LEU A 319 4.11 -16.48 9.84
C LEU A 319 4.16 -15.21 10.70
N PHE A 320 3.12 -14.37 10.68
CA PHE A 320 3.08 -13.13 11.47
C PHE A 320 3.25 -13.44 12.97
N ILE A 321 2.54 -14.44 13.48
CA ILE A 321 2.70 -14.89 14.88
C ILE A 321 4.14 -15.34 15.15
N ARG A 322 4.77 -16.12 14.25
CA ARG A 322 6.14 -16.56 14.38
C ARG A 322 7.14 -15.40 14.42
N MET A 323 6.96 -14.41 13.55
CA MET A 323 7.93 -13.32 13.36
C MET A 323 7.86 -12.26 14.45
N LEU A 324 6.71 -12.06 15.07
CA LEU A 324 6.51 -11.08 16.12
C LEU A 324 7.22 -11.46 17.40
N LYS A 325 7.78 -10.48 18.10
CA LYS A 325 8.19 -10.58 19.50
C LYS A 325 6.96 -10.73 20.39
N ILE A 326 7.13 -11.23 21.60
CA ILE A 326 6.08 -11.15 22.63
C ILE A 326 5.80 -9.66 22.89
N GLY A 327 4.52 -9.27 22.89
CA GLY A 327 4.06 -7.88 22.92
C GLY A 327 4.08 -7.19 21.54
N GLY A 328 4.61 -7.84 20.51
CA GLY A 328 4.56 -7.32 19.15
C GLY A 328 3.16 -7.39 18.53
N ARG A 329 2.85 -6.43 17.66
CA ARG A 329 1.50 -6.18 17.12
C ARG A 329 1.44 -6.47 15.63
N CYS A 330 0.29 -6.92 15.17
CA CYS A 330 0.02 -7.13 13.76
C CYS A 330 -1.25 -6.40 13.34
N ALA A 331 -1.20 -5.69 12.23
CA ALA A 331 -2.38 -5.31 11.47
C ALA A 331 -2.24 -5.87 10.04
N CYS A 332 -3.12 -6.77 9.67
CA CYS A 332 -3.05 -7.42 8.37
C CYS A 332 -4.41 -7.50 7.68
N ILE A 333 -4.39 -7.44 6.36
CA ILE A 333 -5.57 -7.60 5.53
C ILE A 333 -5.73 -9.07 5.17
N VAL A 334 -6.95 -9.57 5.31
CA VAL A 334 -7.31 -10.95 4.96
C VAL A 334 -8.58 -10.97 4.11
N PRO A 335 -8.74 -11.92 3.19
CA PRO A 335 -10.03 -12.13 2.53
C PRO A 335 -11.04 -12.72 3.52
N ASP A 336 -12.32 -12.36 3.36
CA ASP A 336 -13.41 -12.81 4.25
C ASP A 336 -13.44 -14.33 4.47
N GLY A 337 -13.02 -15.10 3.46
CA GLY A 337 -12.92 -16.55 3.57
C GLY A 337 -12.04 -17.05 4.73
N VAL A 338 -11.12 -16.23 5.21
CA VAL A 338 -10.31 -16.52 6.41
C VAL A 338 -11.18 -16.46 7.67
N LEU A 339 -12.13 -15.51 7.73
CA LEU A 339 -12.94 -15.24 8.92
C LEU A 339 -13.96 -16.34 9.19
N PHE A 340 -14.58 -16.92 8.15
CA PHE A 340 -15.65 -17.90 8.31
C PHE A 340 -15.37 -19.27 7.69
N GLY A 341 -14.23 -19.45 7.04
CA GLY A 341 -13.87 -20.73 6.39
C GLY A 341 -14.06 -21.93 7.33
N SER A 342 -14.68 -23.00 6.83
CA SER A 342 -15.09 -24.16 7.64
C SER A 342 -14.03 -25.25 7.75
N SER A 343 -12.96 -25.21 6.94
CA SER A 343 -11.93 -26.25 7.01
C SER A 343 -11.17 -26.20 8.34
N LYS A 344 -10.60 -27.35 8.72
CA LYS A 344 -9.83 -27.45 9.95
C LYS A 344 -8.74 -26.37 10.04
N ALA A 345 -7.97 -26.15 8.98
CA ALA A 345 -6.91 -25.17 8.96
C ALA A 345 -7.40 -23.73 9.23
N HIS A 346 -8.58 -23.33 8.68
CA HIS A 346 -9.16 -22.03 9.00
C HIS A 346 -9.54 -21.92 10.47
N LYS A 347 -10.13 -22.96 11.04
CA LYS A 347 -10.48 -22.98 12.47
C LYS A 347 -9.25 -22.99 13.36
N ASP A 348 -8.21 -23.77 13.01
CA ASP A 348 -6.98 -23.87 13.78
C ASP A 348 -6.28 -22.51 13.89
N ILE A 349 -6.14 -21.75 12.78
CA ILE A 349 -5.48 -20.43 12.81
C ILE A 349 -6.32 -19.37 13.55
N ARG A 350 -7.63 -19.35 13.38
CA ARG A 350 -8.51 -18.45 14.14
C ARG A 350 -8.48 -18.76 15.64
N LYS A 351 -8.53 -20.06 15.98
CA LYS A 351 -8.37 -20.52 17.37
C LYS A 351 -7.03 -20.08 17.95
N GLU A 352 -5.94 -20.25 17.19
CA GLU A 352 -4.61 -19.80 17.62
C GLU A 352 -4.60 -18.30 17.96
N ILE A 353 -5.16 -17.46 17.09
CA ILE A 353 -5.19 -16.00 17.29
C ILE A 353 -6.09 -15.63 18.49
N VAL A 354 -7.25 -16.26 18.66
CA VAL A 354 -8.23 -15.91 19.71
C VAL A 354 -7.82 -16.47 21.07
N GLU A 355 -7.27 -17.70 21.12
CA GLU A 355 -6.97 -18.38 22.39
C GLU A 355 -5.57 -18.10 22.91
N ASN A 356 -4.57 -18.12 22.03
CA ASN A 356 -3.16 -18.06 22.43
C ASN A 356 -2.57 -16.65 22.24
N GLN A 357 -3.19 -15.81 21.44
CA GLN A 357 -2.80 -14.42 21.25
C GLN A 357 -3.91 -13.49 21.80
N ARG A 358 -3.73 -12.18 21.65
CA ARG A 358 -4.79 -11.20 21.94
C ARG A 358 -5.33 -10.61 20.65
N LEU A 359 -6.48 -11.12 20.20
CA LEU A 359 -7.23 -10.51 19.10
C LEU A 359 -7.93 -9.25 19.62
N GLU A 360 -7.63 -8.11 19.02
CA GLU A 360 -8.12 -6.80 19.46
C GLU A 360 -9.26 -6.31 18.57
N ALA A 361 -9.12 -6.45 17.24
CA ALA A 361 -10.10 -5.91 16.31
C ALA A 361 -10.27 -6.72 15.04
N VAL A 362 -11.48 -6.66 14.48
CA VAL A 362 -11.85 -7.12 13.15
C VAL A 362 -12.61 -5.99 12.46
N ILE A 363 -12.03 -5.38 11.42
CA ILE A 363 -12.69 -4.35 10.63
C ILE A 363 -13.10 -4.99 9.29
N SER A 364 -14.40 -5.18 9.09
CA SER A 364 -14.94 -5.69 7.83
C SER A 364 -14.97 -4.58 6.79
N MET A 365 -14.40 -4.82 5.62
CA MET A 365 -14.37 -3.87 4.51
C MET A 365 -15.28 -4.36 3.36
N PRO A 366 -16.07 -3.47 2.74
CA PRO A 366 -16.99 -3.88 1.68
C PRO A 366 -16.25 -4.35 0.43
N SER A 367 -16.92 -5.19 -0.36
CA SER A 367 -16.42 -5.54 -1.70
C SER A 367 -16.31 -4.28 -2.55
N GLY A 368 -15.20 -4.15 -3.29
CA GLY A 368 -14.94 -2.97 -4.11
C GLY A 368 -13.85 -2.03 -3.55
N VAL A 369 -13.47 -2.11 -2.28
CA VAL A 369 -12.32 -1.35 -1.74
C VAL A 369 -11.05 -1.62 -2.55
N PHE A 370 -10.84 -2.86 -2.97
CA PHE A 370 -9.66 -3.28 -3.75
C PHE A 370 -9.87 -3.26 -5.26
N LYS A 371 -10.96 -2.71 -5.77
CA LYS A 371 -11.14 -2.56 -7.21
C LYS A 371 -10.17 -1.52 -7.80
N PRO A 372 -9.74 -1.71 -9.05
CA PRO A 372 -10.11 -2.78 -9.98
C PRO A 372 -9.39 -4.13 -9.79
N TYR A 373 -8.58 -4.30 -8.76
CA TYR A 373 -7.72 -5.50 -8.56
C TYR A 373 -8.49 -6.71 -8.06
N ALA A 374 -9.38 -6.52 -7.11
CA ALA A 374 -10.19 -7.57 -6.52
C ALA A 374 -11.57 -7.06 -6.15
N GLY A 375 -12.61 -7.83 -6.53
CA GLY A 375 -14.00 -7.58 -6.14
C GLY A 375 -14.42 -8.41 -4.91
N VAL A 376 -13.47 -8.85 -4.08
CA VAL A 376 -13.76 -9.67 -2.89
C VAL A 376 -13.87 -8.79 -1.65
N SER A 377 -14.75 -9.17 -0.73
CA SER A 377 -14.79 -8.57 0.60
C SER A 377 -13.58 -9.02 1.40
N THR A 378 -13.07 -8.12 2.21
CA THR A 378 -11.86 -8.32 3.00
C THR A 378 -12.06 -7.78 4.41
N ALA A 379 -11.15 -8.12 5.30
CA ALA A 379 -11.13 -7.53 6.63
C ALA A 379 -9.71 -7.22 7.08
N ILE A 380 -9.59 -6.29 8.03
CA ILE A 380 -8.35 -6.05 8.75
C ILE A 380 -8.45 -6.79 10.09
N LEU A 381 -7.44 -7.62 10.37
CA LEU A 381 -7.25 -8.25 11.67
C LEU A 381 -6.16 -7.50 12.43
N ILE A 382 -6.43 -7.13 13.68
CA ILE A 382 -5.45 -6.53 14.59
C ILE A 382 -5.31 -7.43 15.81
N PHE A 383 -4.08 -7.87 16.07
CA PHE A 383 -3.78 -8.70 17.23
C PHE A 383 -2.38 -8.43 17.78
N THR A 384 -2.19 -8.72 19.06
CA THR A 384 -0.91 -8.68 19.75
C THR A 384 -0.46 -10.10 20.09
N LYS A 385 0.81 -10.43 19.81
CA LYS A 385 1.41 -11.71 20.20
C LYS A 385 1.63 -11.73 21.71
N THR A 386 1.04 -12.70 22.37
CA THR A 386 1.14 -12.88 23.84
C THR A 386 1.62 -14.28 24.23
N GLU A 387 1.27 -15.32 23.45
CA GLU A 387 1.46 -16.75 23.70
C GLU A 387 0.73 -17.29 24.96
N HIS A 388 0.01 -16.41 25.66
CA HIS A 388 -0.73 -16.73 26.89
C HIS A 388 -2.21 -16.31 26.84
N GLY A 389 -2.70 -16.00 25.63
CA GLY A 389 -4.05 -15.47 25.43
C GLY A 389 -4.16 -13.98 25.78
N GLY A 390 -5.31 -13.58 26.29
CA GLY A 390 -5.60 -12.18 26.66
C GLY A 390 -6.69 -11.54 25.83
N THR A 391 -7.37 -12.31 24.97
CA THR A 391 -8.60 -11.88 24.32
C THR A 391 -9.77 -12.02 25.31
N ASP A 392 -10.33 -10.92 25.76
CA ASP A 392 -11.55 -10.87 26.56
C ASP A 392 -12.75 -10.50 25.68
N HIS A 393 -12.60 -9.43 24.91
CA HIS A 393 -13.54 -8.94 23.93
C HIS A 393 -12.80 -8.59 22.65
N VAL A 394 -13.49 -8.71 21.51
CA VAL A 394 -12.98 -8.30 20.20
C VAL A 394 -13.85 -7.17 19.68
N TRP A 395 -13.24 -6.09 19.24
CA TRP A 395 -13.92 -4.99 18.60
C TRP A 395 -14.21 -5.31 17.14
N PHE A 396 -15.47 -5.20 16.74
CA PHE A 396 -15.91 -5.35 15.36
C PHE A 396 -16.34 -4.01 14.80
N TYR A 397 -15.97 -3.73 13.56
CA TYR A 397 -16.42 -2.57 12.81
C TYR A 397 -16.89 -2.97 11.43
N ASP A 398 -18.10 -2.54 11.04
CA ASP A 398 -18.68 -2.73 9.72
C ASP A 398 -18.45 -1.49 8.86
N MET A 399 -17.31 -1.47 8.17
CA MET A 399 -16.98 -0.38 7.25
C MET A 399 -17.86 -0.47 6.02
N THR A 400 -18.56 0.62 5.70
CA THR A 400 -19.47 0.71 4.55
C THR A 400 -18.93 1.61 3.44
N ALA A 401 -18.05 2.54 3.78
CA ALA A 401 -17.49 3.51 2.85
C ALA A 401 -16.06 3.90 3.23
N ASP A 402 -15.20 4.02 2.23
CA ASP A 402 -13.78 4.38 2.37
C ASP A 402 -13.40 5.72 1.71
N GLY A 403 -14.41 6.56 1.39
CA GLY A 403 -14.23 7.84 0.71
C GLY A 403 -14.18 7.72 -0.82
N TYR A 404 -14.42 6.52 -1.36
CA TYR A 404 -14.44 6.27 -2.81
C TYR A 404 -15.61 5.38 -3.21
N SER A 405 -16.08 5.53 -4.46
CA SER A 405 -17.11 4.63 -5.00
C SER A 405 -16.58 3.19 -5.03
N LEU A 406 -17.48 2.23 -4.79
CA LEU A 406 -17.12 0.80 -4.75
C LEU A 406 -17.16 0.12 -6.14
N ASP A 407 -17.23 0.91 -7.20
CA ASP A 407 -17.12 0.45 -8.59
C ASP A 407 -15.65 0.47 -9.09
N ASP A 408 -15.43 0.07 -10.34
CA ASP A 408 -14.08 -0.02 -10.92
C ASP A 408 -13.41 1.35 -11.14
N LYS A 409 -14.19 2.44 -11.10
CA LYS A 409 -13.67 3.80 -11.29
C LYS A 409 -13.08 4.40 -10.03
N ARG A 410 -13.53 3.95 -8.86
CA ARG A 410 -13.04 4.43 -7.56
C ARG A 410 -13.01 5.96 -7.48
N THR A 411 -14.13 6.61 -7.83
CA THR A 411 -14.26 8.07 -7.76
C THR A 411 -14.44 8.53 -6.31
N PRO A 412 -13.87 9.68 -5.89
CA PRO A 412 -14.09 10.21 -4.55
C PRO A 412 -15.58 10.45 -4.26
N VAL A 413 -16.01 10.07 -3.04
CA VAL A 413 -17.37 10.30 -2.51
C VAL A 413 -17.26 10.89 -1.10
N ALA A 414 -18.36 11.46 -0.60
CA ALA A 414 -18.39 12.10 0.72
C ALA A 414 -18.41 11.10 1.88
N GLU A 415 -19.01 9.94 1.64
CA GLU A 415 -19.13 8.86 2.64
C GLU A 415 -17.78 8.24 2.93
N ASN A 416 -17.33 8.32 4.18
CA ASN A 416 -16.02 7.84 4.60
C ASN A 416 -16.00 7.49 6.08
N ASP A 417 -15.76 6.24 6.39
CA ASP A 417 -15.73 5.71 7.76
C ASP A 417 -14.31 5.75 8.39
N ILE A 418 -13.28 6.11 7.65
CA ILE A 418 -11.87 5.97 8.08
C ILE A 418 -11.59 6.75 9.36
N LEU A 419 -12.02 8.01 9.45
CA LEU A 419 -11.77 8.82 10.64
C LEU A 419 -12.53 8.28 11.87
N ASP A 420 -13.76 7.81 11.68
CA ASP A 420 -14.56 7.20 12.76
C ASP A 420 -13.90 5.90 13.26
N ILE A 421 -13.36 5.06 12.34
CA ILE A 421 -12.61 3.84 12.68
C ILE A 421 -11.39 4.17 13.55
N ILE A 422 -10.56 5.13 13.12
CA ILE A 422 -9.35 5.53 13.85
C ILE A 422 -9.68 6.07 15.23
N GLU A 423 -10.68 6.97 15.32
CA GLU A 423 -11.08 7.58 16.58
C GLU A 423 -11.62 6.55 17.58
N ARG A 424 -12.48 5.64 17.10
CA ARG A 424 -13.06 4.58 17.95
C ARG A 424 -12.03 3.56 18.39
N PHE A 425 -11.15 3.11 17.49
CA PHE A 425 -10.11 2.16 17.86
C PHE A 425 -9.16 2.72 18.91
N ARG A 426 -8.90 4.04 18.91
CA ARG A 426 -8.10 4.71 19.95
C ARG A 426 -8.83 4.85 21.28
N ASN A 427 -10.15 4.63 21.31
CA ASN A 427 -11.01 4.80 22.48
C ASN A 427 -11.90 3.57 22.73
N LEU A 428 -11.31 2.36 22.66
CA LEU A 428 -12.06 1.09 22.79
C LEU A 428 -12.84 0.95 24.11
N ASP A 429 -12.40 1.63 25.16
CA ASP A 429 -13.12 1.72 26.44
C ASP A 429 -14.52 2.32 26.30
N LYS A 430 -14.74 3.20 25.33
CA LYS A 430 -16.04 3.81 25.04
C LYS A 430 -16.94 2.95 24.14
N GLU A 431 -16.43 1.85 23.61
CA GLU A 431 -17.16 0.94 22.73
C GLU A 431 -17.94 -0.17 23.48
N THR A 432 -17.73 -0.29 24.80
CA THR A 432 -18.33 -1.35 25.63
C THR A 432 -19.85 -1.29 25.70
N ASP A 433 -20.44 -0.09 25.62
CA ASP A 433 -21.90 0.11 25.73
C ASP A 433 -22.63 0.11 24.38
N ARG A 434 -21.89 -0.08 23.28
CA ARG A 434 -22.48 -0.07 21.93
C ARG A 434 -23.23 -1.36 21.64
N LYS A 435 -24.38 -1.20 20.95
CA LYS A 435 -25.24 -2.32 20.57
C LYS A 435 -24.74 -3.00 19.28
N ARG A 436 -25.08 -4.25 19.10
CA ARG A 436 -24.73 -5.02 17.88
C ARG A 436 -25.44 -4.56 16.61
N ILE A 437 -26.40 -3.64 16.71
CA ILE A 437 -27.02 -2.95 15.57
C ILE A 437 -26.17 -1.76 15.06
N ASP A 438 -25.24 -1.26 15.88
CA ASP A 438 -24.36 -0.16 15.50
C ASP A 438 -23.31 -0.57 14.47
N LYS A 439 -22.61 0.41 13.87
CA LYS A 439 -21.49 0.13 12.96
C LYS A 439 -20.32 -0.57 13.64
N SER A 440 -20.10 -0.29 14.94
CA SER A 440 -19.09 -0.95 15.74
C SER A 440 -19.64 -1.42 17.07
N PHE A 441 -19.10 -2.51 17.59
CA PHE A 441 -19.51 -3.13 18.85
C PHE A 441 -18.45 -4.10 19.36
N MET A 442 -18.52 -4.41 20.66
CA MET A 442 -17.69 -5.42 21.30
C MET A 442 -18.36 -6.79 21.30
N VAL A 443 -17.59 -7.83 21.00
CA VAL A 443 -18.03 -9.23 21.08
C VAL A 443 -17.19 -9.95 22.13
N PRO A 444 -17.81 -10.53 23.19
CA PRO A 444 -17.10 -11.34 24.17
C PRO A 444 -16.41 -12.53 23.50
N LYS A 445 -15.22 -12.90 23.96
CA LYS A 445 -14.49 -14.09 23.50
C LYS A 445 -15.36 -15.35 23.54
N GLN A 446 -16.17 -15.52 24.58
CA GLN A 446 -17.03 -16.69 24.73
C GLN A 446 -17.99 -16.86 23.55
N ASP A 447 -18.60 -15.76 23.09
CA ASP A 447 -19.47 -15.80 21.90
C ASP A 447 -18.74 -16.28 20.64
N ILE A 448 -17.46 -15.88 20.49
CA ILE A 448 -16.60 -16.31 19.38
C ILE A 448 -16.30 -17.82 19.46
N VAL A 449 -15.99 -18.30 20.68
CA VAL A 449 -15.74 -19.72 20.94
C VAL A 449 -16.98 -20.55 20.64
N ASP A 450 -18.16 -20.12 21.16
CA ASP A 450 -19.44 -20.83 21.01
C ASP A 450 -19.89 -20.89 19.52
N ASN A 451 -19.46 -19.91 18.72
CA ASN A 451 -19.67 -19.87 17.28
C ASN A 451 -18.53 -20.52 16.48
N GLY A 452 -17.69 -21.35 17.10
CA GLY A 452 -16.64 -22.12 16.43
C GLY A 452 -15.53 -21.27 15.83
N TYR A 453 -15.19 -20.16 16.52
CA TYR A 453 -14.18 -19.17 16.11
C TYR A 453 -14.52 -18.48 14.79
N ASP A 454 -15.80 -18.32 14.46
CA ASP A 454 -16.19 -17.47 13.32
C ASP A 454 -15.90 -16.01 13.66
N LEU A 455 -15.19 -15.30 12.78
CA LEU A 455 -14.81 -13.90 12.93
C LEU A 455 -15.52 -12.98 11.93
N SER A 456 -16.53 -13.49 11.22
CA SER A 456 -17.33 -12.66 10.32
C SER A 456 -18.27 -11.76 11.11
N ILE A 457 -18.31 -10.49 10.79
CA ILE A 457 -19.16 -9.51 11.49
C ILE A 457 -20.62 -9.86 11.41
N ASN A 458 -21.08 -10.43 10.29
CA ASN A 458 -22.48 -10.84 10.08
C ASN A 458 -22.95 -11.92 11.05
N LYS A 459 -22.04 -12.62 11.73
CA LYS A 459 -22.37 -13.61 12.75
C LYS A 459 -22.84 -12.97 14.04
N TYR A 460 -22.41 -11.74 14.32
CA TYR A 460 -22.63 -11.04 15.58
C TYR A 460 -23.48 -9.79 15.43
N LYS A 461 -23.51 -9.18 14.24
CA LYS A 461 -24.30 -7.98 13.97
C LYS A 461 -25.79 -8.32 14.01
N GLU A 462 -26.54 -7.52 14.74
CA GLU A 462 -27.98 -7.58 14.79
C GLU A 462 -28.59 -6.64 13.76
N ILE A 463 -29.70 -7.02 13.17
CA ILE A 463 -30.46 -6.18 12.25
C ILE A 463 -31.74 -5.76 12.97
N GLU A 464 -31.93 -4.48 13.13
CA GLU A 464 -33.18 -3.94 13.64
C GLU A 464 -34.25 -4.12 12.55
N TYR A 465 -35.18 -5.03 12.79
CA TYR A 465 -36.32 -5.22 11.89
C TYR A 465 -37.31 -4.08 12.14
N VAL A 466 -37.26 -3.03 11.31
CA VAL A 466 -38.32 -2.02 11.25
C VAL A 466 -39.39 -2.56 10.29
N PRO A 467 -40.58 -2.92 10.77
CA PRO A 467 -41.67 -3.34 9.88
C PRO A 467 -41.96 -2.21 8.91
N VAL A 468 -41.86 -2.51 7.63
CA VAL A 468 -42.31 -1.56 6.61
C VAL A 468 -43.85 -1.55 6.66
N GLU A 469 -44.44 -0.48 7.18
CA GLU A 469 -45.88 -0.26 7.07
C GLU A 469 -46.17 0.07 5.58
N TYR A 470 -46.77 -0.87 4.91
CA TYR A 470 -47.24 -0.64 3.55
C TYR A 470 -48.61 0.09 3.63
N PRO A 471 -48.80 1.12 2.78
CA PRO A 471 -50.14 1.74 2.70
C PRO A 471 -51.18 0.67 2.33
N PRO A 472 -52.43 0.87 2.73
CA PRO A 472 -53.50 -0.05 2.43
C PRO A 472 -53.57 -0.35 0.91
N THR A 473 -53.92 -1.59 0.57
CA THR A 473 -53.96 -2.01 -0.85
C THR A 473 -54.87 -1.10 -1.70
N SER A 474 -55.94 -0.56 -1.10
CA SER A 474 -56.84 0.43 -1.73
C SER A 474 -56.13 1.73 -2.12
N GLU A 475 -55.20 2.21 -1.30
CA GLU A 475 -54.42 3.42 -1.55
C GLU A 475 -53.37 3.17 -2.63
N ILE A 476 -52.67 2.02 -2.58
CA ILE A 476 -51.75 1.60 -3.63
C ILE A 476 -52.47 1.51 -4.99
N MET A 477 -53.65 0.92 -5.02
CA MET A 477 -54.46 0.81 -6.23
C MET A 477 -54.97 2.18 -6.74
N ALA A 478 -55.28 3.10 -5.85
CA ALA A 478 -55.65 4.46 -6.22
C ALA A 478 -54.46 5.19 -6.86
N ASN A 479 -53.29 5.12 -6.29
CA ASN A 479 -52.06 5.74 -6.82
C ASN A 479 -51.66 5.11 -8.19
N ILE A 480 -51.79 3.81 -8.36
CA ILE A 480 -51.55 3.15 -9.65
C ILE A 480 -52.50 3.72 -10.74
N ARG A 481 -53.79 3.84 -10.42
CA ARG A 481 -54.77 4.40 -11.37
C ARG A 481 -54.52 5.86 -11.71
N GLU A 482 -54.04 6.65 -10.76
CA GLU A 482 -53.66 8.05 -10.99
C GLU A 482 -52.47 8.13 -11.95
N ILE A 483 -51.42 7.33 -11.73
CA ILE A 483 -50.25 7.25 -12.61
C ILE A 483 -50.65 6.74 -14.02
N GLU A 484 -51.52 5.75 -14.12
CA GLU A 484 -52.02 5.27 -15.43
C GLU A 484 -52.78 6.36 -16.21
N MET A 485 -53.58 7.21 -15.51
CA MET A 485 -54.26 8.35 -16.14
C MET A 485 -53.27 9.43 -16.57
N GLU A 486 -52.21 9.67 -15.81
CA GLU A 486 -51.15 10.62 -16.12
C GLU A 486 -50.36 10.17 -17.35
N ILE A 487 -49.94 8.90 -17.37
CA ILE A 487 -49.30 8.28 -18.54
C ILE A 487 -50.20 8.39 -19.77
N GLY A 488 -51.50 8.12 -19.66
CA GLY A 488 -52.44 8.27 -20.77
C GLY A 488 -52.50 9.69 -21.33
N LYS A 489 -52.52 10.71 -20.47
CA LYS A 489 -52.50 12.11 -20.92
C LYS A 489 -51.20 12.51 -21.63
N GLU A 490 -50.06 12.08 -21.08
CA GLU A 490 -48.75 12.32 -21.68
C GLU A 490 -48.59 11.61 -23.03
N MET A 491 -49.14 10.41 -23.17
CA MET A 491 -49.20 9.72 -24.47
C MET A 491 -50.07 10.43 -25.47
N ASP A 492 -51.28 10.91 -25.08
CA ASP A 492 -52.16 11.71 -25.95
C ASP A 492 -51.48 13.02 -26.38
N GLU A 493 -50.69 13.65 -25.51
CA GLU A 493 -49.92 14.85 -25.87
C GLU A 493 -48.78 14.55 -26.83
N LEU A 494 -48.09 13.43 -26.62
CA LEU A 494 -47.02 12.98 -27.50
C LEU A 494 -47.55 12.64 -28.90
N GLU A 495 -48.71 11.96 -28.98
CA GLU A 495 -49.35 11.67 -30.26
C GLU A 495 -49.72 12.94 -31.01
N LYS A 496 -50.22 13.97 -30.33
CA LYS A 496 -50.49 15.30 -30.93
C LYS A 496 -49.22 16.00 -31.42
N LEU A 497 -48.11 15.86 -30.72
CA LEU A 497 -46.83 16.46 -31.12
C LEU A 497 -46.19 15.72 -32.29
N LEU A 498 -46.48 14.47 -32.46
CA LEU A 498 -45.97 13.64 -33.56
C LEU A 498 -46.84 13.69 -34.79
N GLU A 499 -47.98 14.44 -34.77
CA GLU A 499 -48.98 14.52 -35.88
C GLU A 499 -49.42 13.13 -36.41
N VAL A 500 -49.58 12.15 -35.50
CA VAL A 500 -50.06 10.79 -35.83
C VAL A 500 -51.56 10.66 -35.55
#